data_e9ed978c8198d64ad9180598eb075eee
#
_entry.id   e9ed978c8198d64ad9180598eb075eee
#
_cell.length_a   1.000
_cell.length_b   1.000
_cell.length_c   1.000
_cell.angle_alpha   90.00
_cell.angle_beta   90.00
_cell.angle_gamma   90.00
#
_symmetry.space_group_name_H-M   'P 1'
#
loop_
_entity.id
_entity.type
_entity.pdbx_description
1 polymer ?
#
loop_
_entity_poly.entity_id
_entity_poly.type
_entity_poly.pdbx_seq_one_letter_code
_entity_poly.pdbx_strand_id
1 'polypeptide(L)'
;MNVRVLGCHGSGQLVPGTNGPIQCGTCGFLVNDRLLVDAGTIGSRLFLEEQRRIQVVLLTHLHFDHIRELPTLADNLVGEIDEPVVIAAIPEVLDGLRAHIFNGTVYPDFFRLPDSARPVFVPYELREGREDLLCGMGVTPIRVNHVVPTVGFLLLEGAHTVRYSGD
;
A
#
# COMPACT_ATOMS: atom_id res chain seq x y z
N MET A 1 -16.24 5.88 -7.59
CA MET A 1 -14.93 5.24 -7.34
C MET A 1 -14.00 5.54 -8.51
N ASN A 2 -12.85 6.13 -8.25
CA ASN A 2 -11.79 6.38 -9.25
C ASN A 2 -10.59 5.50 -8.90
N VAL A 3 -10.03 4.77 -9.88
CA VAL A 3 -8.85 3.92 -9.69
C VAL A 3 -7.76 4.36 -10.65
N ARG A 4 -6.63 4.78 -10.10
CA ARG A 4 -5.43 5.17 -10.85
C ARG A 4 -4.36 4.10 -10.72
N VAL A 5 -3.94 3.51 -11.82
CA VAL A 5 -2.87 2.51 -11.84
C VAL A 5 -1.52 3.23 -11.79
N LEU A 6 -0.73 3.00 -10.76
CA LEU A 6 0.62 3.54 -10.60
C LEU A 6 1.66 2.59 -11.21
N GLY A 7 1.42 1.29 -11.07
CA GLY A 7 2.21 0.21 -11.65
C GLY A 7 1.51 -1.13 -11.51
N CYS A 8 1.87 -2.09 -12.35
CA CYS A 8 1.25 -3.42 -12.40
C CYS A 8 2.20 -4.51 -12.94
N HIS A 9 3.50 -4.32 -12.75
CA HIS A 9 4.53 -5.28 -13.18
C HIS A 9 5.20 -5.91 -11.94
N GLY A 10 5.68 -7.14 -12.07
CA GLY A 10 6.45 -7.81 -11.02
C GLY A 10 7.86 -7.22 -10.81
N SER A 11 8.33 -6.33 -11.72
CA SER A 11 9.60 -5.62 -11.55
C SER A 11 9.57 -4.25 -12.21
N GLY A 12 10.32 -3.29 -11.64
CA GLY A 12 10.53 -1.98 -12.26
C GLY A 12 11.53 -2.09 -13.41
N GLN A 13 11.15 -1.69 -14.62
CA GLN A 13 11.99 -1.75 -15.79
C GLN A 13 11.65 -0.69 -16.83
N LEU A 14 12.58 -0.41 -17.74
CA LEU A 14 12.33 0.35 -18.96
C LEU A 14 12.09 -0.61 -20.10
N VAL A 15 11.03 -0.39 -20.86
CA VAL A 15 10.75 -1.14 -22.09
C VAL A 15 10.67 -0.20 -23.28
N PRO A 16 11.05 -0.64 -24.50
CA PRO A 16 10.88 0.15 -25.70
C PRO A 16 9.41 0.49 -25.94
N GLY A 17 9.11 1.75 -26.23
CA GLY A 17 7.79 2.21 -26.65
C GLY A 17 7.87 2.99 -27.95
N THR A 18 6.74 3.22 -28.60
CA THR A 18 6.65 3.93 -29.91
C THR A 18 7.12 5.38 -29.83
N ASN A 19 6.97 6.03 -28.68
CA ASN A 19 7.32 7.44 -28.46
C ASN A 19 8.47 7.60 -27.43
N GLY A 20 9.34 6.60 -27.31
CA GLY A 20 10.43 6.56 -26.32
C GLY A 20 10.23 5.48 -25.27
N PRO A 21 11.17 5.35 -24.32
CA PRO A 21 11.09 4.31 -23.30
C PRO A 21 9.88 4.50 -22.37
N ILE A 22 9.22 3.39 -22.06
CA ILE A 22 8.12 3.32 -21.10
C ILE A 22 8.67 2.76 -19.78
N GLN A 23 8.48 3.50 -18.70
CA GLN A 23 8.82 3.03 -17.36
C GLN A 23 7.69 2.17 -16.81
N CYS A 24 7.93 0.87 -16.64
CA CYS A 24 7.04 -0.06 -15.96
C CYS A 24 7.28 0.03 -14.45
N GLY A 25 6.23 0.30 -13.69
CA GLY A 25 6.24 0.33 -12.22
C GLY A 25 5.74 -0.98 -11.64
N THR A 26 6.21 -1.33 -10.46
CA THR A 26 5.72 -2.46 -9.65
C THR A 26 4.34 -2.15 -9.06
N CYS A 27 3.64 -3.15 -8.52
CA CYS A 27 2.23 -3.06 -8.15
C CYS A 27 1.89 -1.90 -7.22
N GLY A 28 0.91 -1.09 -7.63
CA GLY A 28 0.37 0.02 -6.84
C GLY A 28 -0.85 0.63 -7.52
N PHE A 29 -1.94 0.79 -6.76
CA PHE A 29 -3.21 1.34 -7.26
C PHE A 29 -3.74 2.37 -6.26
N LEU A 30 -4.00 3.59 -6.73
CA LEU A 30 -4.56 4.65 -5.89
C LEU A 30 -6.06 4.77 -6.15
N VAL A 31 -6.85 4.64 -5.10
CA VAL A 31 -8.32 4.72 -5.14
C VAL A 31 -8.78 5.99 -4.46
N ASN A 32 -9.56 6.81 -5.18
CA ASN A 32 -10.13 8.09 -4.71
C ASN A 32 -9.09 9.03 -4.06
N ASP A 33 -7.83 9.00 -4.52
CA ASP A 33 -6.70 9.81 -4.03
C ASP A 33 -6.37 9.63 -2.53
N ARG A 34 -6.90 8.60 -1.86
CA ARG A 34 -6.76 8.40 -0.40
C ARG A 34 -6.40 6.98 0.03
N LEU A 35 -6.82 5.98 -0.72
CA LEU A 35 -6.55 4.59 -0.42
C LEU A 35 -5.60 4.01 -1.46
N LEU A 36 -4.45 3.57 -0.99
CA LEU A 36 -3.46 2.89 -1.82
C LEU A 36 -3.61 1.38 -1.66
N VAL A 37 -3.62 0.63 -2.76
CA VAL A 37 -3.55 -0.84 -2.76
C VAL A 37 -2.20 -1.24 -3.30
N ASP A 38 -1.41 -1.89 -2.46
CA ASP A 38 0.01 -2.17 -2.61
C ASP A 38 0.89 -0.92 -2.78
N ALA A 39 2.14 -1.04 -2.43
CA ALA A 39 3.09 0.05 -2.30
C ALA A 39 4.40 -0.20 -3.08
N GLY A 40 4.29 -0.89 -4.22
CA GLY A 40 5.45 -1.15 -5.07
C GLY A 40 5.89 0.07 -5.86
N THR A 41 4.97 0.91 -6.31
CA THR A 41 5.26 2.16 -7.02
C THR A 41 4.40 3.29 -6.47
N ILE A 42 5.04 4.33 -5.95
CA ILE A 42 4.41 5.52 -5.35
C ILE A 42 5.12 6.79 -5.81
N GLY A 43 6.35 7.03 -5.33
CA GLY A 43 7.06 8.29 -5.47
C GLY A 43 7.44 8.64 -6.91
N SER A 44 7.57 7.64 -7.79
CA SER A 44 7.81 7.87 -9.22
C SER A 44 6.56 8.23 -10.01
N ARG A 45 5.38 8.22 -9.39
CA ARG A 45 4.07 8.45 -10.02
C ARG A 45 3.19 9.46 -9.30
N LEU A 46 3.47 9.75 -8.03
CA LEU A 46 2.72 10.69 -7.20
C LEU A 46 3.62 11.84 -6.73
N PHE A 47 3.14 13.05 -6.90
CA PHE A 47 3.75 14.21 -6.24
C PHE A 47 3.61 14.10 -4.72
N LEU A 48 4.45 14.82 -3.97
CA LEU A 48 4.41 14.83 -2.50
C LEU A 48 3.02 15.24 -1.96
N GLU A 49 2.38 16.22 -2.60
CA GLU A 49 1.03 16.67 -2.24
C GLU A 49 -0.04 15.59 -2.42
N GLU A 50 0.17 14.66 -3.36
CA GLU A 50 -0.72 13.52 -3.56
C GLU A 50 -0.44 12.45 -2.50
N GLN A 51 0.84 12.20 -2.18
CA GLN A 51 1.25 11.26 -1.13
C GLN A 51 0.70 11.65 0.24
N ARG A 52 0.69 12.96 0.58
CA ARG A 52 0.12 13.50 1.84
C ARG A 52 -1.38 13.23 2.01
N ARG A 53 -2.11 12.93 0.93
CA ARG A 53 -3.55 12.62 0.97
C ARG A 53 -3.84 11.15 1.22
N ILE A 54 -2.82 10.29 1.15
CA ILE A 54 -2.98 8.87 1.41
C ILE A 54 -3.31 8.69 2.90
N GLN A 55 -4.44 8.06 3.18
CA GLN A 55 -4.93 7.78 4.54
C GLN A 55 -4.78 6.30 4.90
N VAL A 56 -4.88 5.43 3.90
CA VAL A 56 -4.80 3.98 4.08
C VAL A 56 -3.93 3.36 2.99
N VAL A 57 -3.08 2.44 3.39
CA VAL A 57 -2.38 1.51 2.48
C VAL A 57 -2.87 0.11 2.79
N LEU A 58 -3.51 -0.53 1.82
CA LEU A 58 -3.86 -1.96 1.86
C LEU A 58 -2.70 -2.75 1.29
N LEU A 59 -2.23 -3.76 2.01
CA LEU A 59 -1.16 -4.64 1.51
C LEU A 59 -1.69 -6.06 1.30
N THR A 60 -1.47 -6.59 0.11
CA THR A 60 -1.87 -7.96 -0.24
C THR A 60 -0.94 -8.98 0.38
N HIS A 61 0.37 -8.77 0.30
CA HIS A 61 1.42 -9.66 0.80
C HIS A 61 2.79 -8.95 0.86
N LEU A 62 3.85 -9.68 1.24
CA LEU A 62 5.18 -9.12 1.53
C LEU A 62 6.19 -9.21 0.37
N HIS A 63 5.82 -9.61 -0.82
CA HIS A 63 6.78 -9.57 -1.92
C HIS A 63 7.22 -8.13 -2.19
N PHE A 64 8.49 -7.98 -2.53
CA PHE A 64 9.12 -6.68 -2.58
C PHE A 64 8.51 -5.73 -3.61
N ASP A 65 8.02 -6.25 -4.71
CA ASP A 65 7.31 -5.50 -5.74
C ASP A 65 5.94 -4.95 -5.30
N HIS A 66 5.41 -5.41 -4.16
CA HIS A 66 4.19 -4.91 -3.52
C HIS A 66 4.44 -3.95 -2.34
N ILE A 67 5.67 -3.90 -1.81
CA ILE A 67 6.00 -3.08 -0.63
C ILE A 67 7.21 -2.15 -0.82
N ARG A 68 7.88 -2.19 -1.98
CA ARG A 68 9.18 -1.57 -2.25
C ARG A 68 9.25 -0.09 -1.89
N GLU A 69 8.21 0.68 -2.18
CA GLU A 69 8.19 2.12 -1.94
C GLU A 69 7.46 2.52 -0.65
N LEU A 70 7.01 1.55 0.16
CA LEU A 70 6.40 1.83 1.47
C LEU A 70 7.36 2.53 2.43
N PRO A 71 8.65 2.10 2.55
CA PRO A 71 9.64 2.82 3.35
C PRO A 71 9.87 4.26 2.87
N THR A 72 9.96 4.47 1.56
CA THR A 72 10.14 5.81 0.98
C THR A 72 8.91 6.70 1.22
N LEU A 73 7.70 6.12 1.19
CA LEU A 73 6.49 6.86 1.57
C LEU A 73 6.58 7.37 3.00
N ALA A 74 7.07 6.55 3.93
CA ALA A 74 7.25 6.97 5.33
C ALA A 74 8.23 8.13 5.45
N ASP A 75 9.38 8.08 4.78
CA ASP A 75 10.37 9.17 4.75
C ASP A 75 9.77 10.47 4.18
N ASN A 76 8.98 10.36 3.12
CA ASN A 76 8.35 11.50 2.47
C ASN A 76 7.25 12.14 3.35
N LEU A 77 6.64 11.37 4.26
CA LEU A 77 5.52 11.83 5.07
C LEU A 77 5.91 12.24 6.50
N VAL A 78 7.10 11.85 6.97
CA VAL A 78 7.53 12.22 8.33
C VAL A 78 7.62 13.74 8.51
N GLY A 79 6.85 14.28 9.47
CA GLY A 79 6.74 15.71 9.70
C GLY A 79 5.89 16.48 8.68
N GLU A 80 5.27 15.79 7.71
CA GLU A 80 4.51 16.39 6.62
C GLU A 80 2.99 16.11 6.73
N ILE A 81 2.59 15.24 7.67
CA ILE A 81 1.20 14.85 7.90
C ILE A 81 0.82 15.02 9.37
N ASP A 82 -0.44 15.41 9.62
CA ASP A 82 -0.99 15.56 10.97
C ASP A 82 -1.55 14.25 11.52
N GLU A 83 -2.10 13.39 10.64
CA GLU A 83 -2.70 12.11 11.00
C GLU A 83 -1.88 10.95 10.42
N PRO A 84 -1.65 9.88 11.18
CA PRO A 84 -0.93 8.70 10.70
C PRO A 84 -1.62 8.02 9.52
N VAL A 85 -0.83 7.45 8.61
CA VAL A 85 -1.35 6.57 7.55
C VAL A 85 -1.62 5.18 8.13
N VAL A 86 -2.81 4.66 7.89
CA VAL A 86 -3.19 3.30 8.31
C VAL A 86 -2.58 2.27 7.35
N ILE A 87 -1.76 1.37 7.86
CA ILE A 87 -1.27 0.19 7.12
C ILE A 87 -2.19 -0.98 7.45
N ALA A 88 -3.09 -1.30 6.53
CA ALA A 88 -4.10 -2.34 6.74
C ALA A 88 -3.73 -3.61 5.97
N ALA A 89 -3.57 -4.71 6.69
CA ALA A 89 -3.20 -6.01 6.12
C ALA A 89 -3.60 -7.15 7.08
N ILE A 90 -3.49 -8.39 6.62
CA ILE A 90 -3.60 -9.56 7.49
C ILE A 90 -2.41 -9.60 8.49
N PRO A 91 -2.59 -10.24 9.67
CA PRO A 91 -1.55 -10.26 10.72
C PRO A 91 -0.17 -10.68 10.21
N GLU A 92 -0.09 -11.71 9.38
CA GLU A 92 1.18 -12.26 8.86
C GLU A 92 1.97 -11.21 8.06
N VAL A 93 1.28 -10.32 7.34
CA VAL A 93 1.90 -9.24 6.57
C VAL A 93 2.39 -8.13 7.50
N LEU A 94 1.59 -7.73 8.49
CA LEU A 94 1.97 -6.70 9.47
C LEU A 94 3.17 -7.14 10.33
N ASP A 95 3.17 -8.39 10.76
CA ASP A 95 4.28 -8.96 11.54
C ASP A 95 5.57 -9.03 10.70
N GLY A 96 5.44 -9.44 9.44
CA GLY A 96 6.58 -9.48 8.53
C GLY A 96 7.16 -8.10 8.20
N LEU A 97 6.33 -7.06 8.06
CA LEU A 97 6.81 -5.68 7.90
C LEU A 97 7.66 -5.24 9.09
N ARG A 98 7.21 -5.51 10.32
CA ARG A 98 7.96 -5.17 11.54
C ARG A 98 9.24 -5.99 11.67
N ALA A 99 9.18 -7.28 11.37
CA ALA A 99 10.32 -8.18 11.53
C ALA A 99 11.43 -7.92 10.49
N HIS A 100 11.06 -7.55 9.26
CA HIS A 100 11.99 -7.57 8.14
C HIS A 100 12.26 -6.19 7.51
N ILE A 101 11.34 -5.23 7.63
CA ILE A 101 11.48 -3.92 7.00
C ILE A 101 11.66 -2.84 8.08
N PHE A 102 10.64 -2.55 8.89
CA PHE A 102 10.62 -1.48 9.88
C PHE A 102 11.18 -1.95 11.23
N ASN A 103 12.37 -2.52 11.22
CA ASN A 103 13.00 -3.21 12.37
C ASN A 103 14.15 -2.42 13.00
N GLY A 104 14.37 -1.18 12.56
CA GLY A 104 15.47 -0.34 13.04
C GLY A 104 16.84 -0.70 12.47
N THR A 105 16.93 -1.76 11.64
CA THR A 105 18.16 -2.21 10.99
C THR A 105 18.07 -2.00 9.48
N VAL A 106 17.04 -2.52 8.82
CA VAL A 106 16.82 -2.32 7.39
C VAL A 106 16.23 -0.93 7.14
N TYR A 107 15.21 -0.57 7.94
CA TYR A 107 14.57 0.74 7.88
C TYR A 107 14.12 1.19 9.28
N PRO A 108 14.07 2.53 9.56
CA PRO A 108 13.55 3.04 10.82
C PRO A 108 12.15 2.52 11.13
N ASP A 109 11.82 2.34 12.41
CA ASP A 109 10.50 1.87 12.84
C ASP A 109 9.47 3.02 12.78
N PHE A 110 8.90 3.25 11.61
CA PHE A 110 7.87 4.27 11.38
C PHE A 110 6.49 3.94 11.98
N PHE A 111 6.33 2.78 12.57
CA PHE A 111 5.20 2.48 13.46
C PHE A 111 5.39 3.09 14.86
N ARG A 112 6.56 3.71 15.12
CA ARG A 112 6.90 4.38 16.38
C ARG A 112 7.50 5.78 16.19
N LEU A 113 7.97 6.10 15.00
CA LEU A 113 8.62 7.36 14.67
C LEU A 113 7.66 8.30 13.92
N PRO A 114 7.81 9.64 14.06
CA PRO A 114 8.83 10.34 14.86
C PRO A 114 8.56 10.29 16.37
N ASP A 115 7.31 10.07 16.77
CA ASP A 115 6.85 9.94 18.15
C ASP A 115 5.81 8.82 18.24
N SER A 116 5.93 7.98 19.27
CA SER A 116 5.02 6.86 19.49
C SER A 116 3.55 7.27 19.70
N ALA A 117 3.29 8.52 20.10
CA ALA A 117 1.94 9.06 20.21
C ALA A 117 1.37 9.49 18.85
N ARG A 118 2.23 9.85 17.90
CA ARG A 118 1.88 10.22 16.53
C ARG A 118 2.91 9.66 15.54
N PRO A 119 2.94 8.34 15.32
CA PRO A 119 3.84 7.72 14.35
C PRO A 119 3.40 8.05 12.92
N VAL A 120 4.27 7.81 11.94
CA VAL A 120 3.89 7.95 10.52
C VAL A 120 2.88 6.88 10.12
N PHE A 121 3.05 5.65 10.60
CA PHE A 121 2.19 4.52 10.30
C PHE A 121 1.51 3.96 11.55
N VAL A 122 0.24 3.60 11.41
CA VAL A 122 -0.47 2.79 12.40
C VAL A 122 -0.96 1.49 11.78
N PRO A 123 -0.78 0.33 12.44
CA PRO A 123 -1.23 -0.94 11.89
C PRO A 123 -2.73 -1.11 12.09
N TYR A 124 -3.37 -1.76 11.11
CA TYR A 124 -4.76 -2.19 11.19
C TYR A 124 -4.88 -3.63 10.71
N GLU A 125 -5.29 -4.54 11.61
CA GLU A 125 -5.43 -5.96 11.29
C GLU A 125 -6.73 -6.22 10.54
N LEU A 126 -6.61 -6.67 9.30
CA LEU A 126 -7.72 -7.16 8.49
C LEU A 126 -7.96 -8.64 8.77
N ARG A 127 -9.23 -9.06 8.74
CA ARG A 127 -9.64 -10.46 8.88
C ARG A 127 -10.29 -10.95 7.59
N GLU A 128 -9.82 -12.08 7.08
CA GLU A 128 -10.35 -12.69 5.89
C GLU A 128 -11.88 -12.83 5.91
N GLY A 129 -12.50 -12.45 4.81
CA GLY A 129 -13.95 -12.52 4.62
C GLY A 129 -14.76 -11.51 5.42
N ARG A 130 -14.13 -10.72 6.29
CA ARG A 130 -14.81 -9.66 7.04
C ARG A 130 -14.66 -8.33 6.32
N GLU A 131 -15.78 -7.63 6.15
CA GLU A 131 -15.77 -6.26 5.64
C GLU A 131 -15.42 -5.27 6.77
N ASP A 132 -14.46 -4.40 6.52
CA ASP A 132 -14.10 -3.25 7.35
C ASP A 132 -14.32 -1.96 6.56
N LEU A 133 -14.74 -0.87 7.23
CA LEU A 133 -14.95 0.44 6.60
C LEU A 133 -13.66 1.27 6.73
N LEU A 134 -12.96 1.49 5.62
CA LEU A 134 -11.72 2.28 5.56
C LEU A 134 -11.87 3.39 4.50
N CYS A 135 -11.54 4.62 4.84
CA CYS A 135 -11.71 5.81 3.97
C CYS A 135 -13.10 5.93 3.33
N GLY A 136 -14.16 5.48 4.03
CA GLY A 136 -15.53 5.47 3.50
C GLY A 136 -15.83 4.36 2.49
N MET A 137 -14.91 3.42 2.29
CA MET A 137 -15.07 2.23 1.44
C MET A 137 -15.15 0.96 2.27
N GLY A 138 -16.05 0.04 1.90
CA GLY A 138 -16.04 -1.34 2.39
C GLY A 138 -14.85 -2.08 1.80
N VAL A 139 -14.01 -2.65 2.67
CA VAL A 139 -12.81 -3.40 2.29
C VAL A 139 -12.93 -4.81 2.84
N THR A 140 -12.94 -5.81 1.97
CA THR A 140 -12.97 -7.22 2.38
C THR A 140 -11.74 -7.95 1.83
N PRO A 141 -10.83 -8.42 2.69
CA PRO A 141 -9.72 -9.26 2.27
C PRO A 141 -10.22 -10.67 1.97
N ILE A 142 -9.76 -11.25 0.85
CA ILE A 142 -10.13 -12.58 0.39
C ILE A 142 -8.85 -13.37 0.17
N ARG A 143 -8.68 -14.51 0.85
CA ARG A 143 -7.50 -15.37 0.68
C ARG A 143 -7.36 -15.81 -0.79
N VAL A 144 -6.15 -15.71 -1.31
CA VAL A 144 -5.78 -16.21 -2.63
C VAL A 144 -4.65 -17.23 -2.51
N ASN A 145 -4.48 -18.07 -3.54
CA ASN A 145 -3.44 -19.09 -3.53
C ASN A 145 -2.13 -18.51 -4.07
N HIS A 146 -1.18 -18.34 -3.18
CA HIS A 146 0.16 -17.82 -3.51
C HIS A 146 1.21 -18.48 -2.60
N VAL A 147 2.51 -18.29 -2.89
CA VAL A 147 3.63 -18.94 -2.19
C VAL A 147 3.87 -18.38 -0.77
N VAL A 148 3.33 -17.20 -0.47
CA VAL A 148 3.32 -16.57 0.85
C VAL A 148 1.89 -16.22 1.27
N PRO A 149 1.61 -15.98 2.56
CA PRO A 149 0.29 -15.50 2.99
C PRO A 149 -0.16 -14.27 2.21
N THR A 150 -1.21 -14.42 1.40
CA THR A 150 -1.67 -13.40 0.45
C THR A 150 -3.18 -13.28 0.47
N VAL A 151 -3.66 -12.04 0.38
CA VAL A 151 -5.08 -11.72 0.16
C VAL A 151 -5.23 -10.84 -1.07
N GLY A 152 -6.32 -11.00 -1.77
CA GLY A 152 -6.87 -9.99 -2.66
C GLY A 152 -7.87 -9.12 -1.90
N PHE A 153 -8.39 -8.08 -2.53
CA PHE A 153 -9.37 -7.17 -1.93
C PHE A 153 -10.63 -7.03 -2.78
N LEU A 154 -11.78 -7.05 -2.09
CA LEU A 154 -13.04 -6.55 -2.61
C LEU A 154 -13.25 -5.15 -2.01
N LEU A 155 -13.34 -4.14 -2.87
CA LEU A 155 -13.57 -2.74 -2.50
C LEU A 155 -14.97 -2.33 -2.93
N LEU A 156 -15.75 -1.77 -2.00
CA LEU A 156 -17.14 -1.34 -2.22
C LEU A 156 -17.30 0.15 -1.91
N GLU A 157 -17.91 0.90 -2.83
CA GLU A 157 -18.29 2.30 -2.61
C GLU A 157 -19.64 2.57 -3.28
N GLY A 158 -20.69 2.65 -2.47
CA GLY A 158 -22.07 2.75 -2.99
C GLY A 158 -22.41 1.57 -3.89
N ALA A 159 -22.75 1.83 -5.15
CA ALA A 159 -23.03 0.79 -6.14
C ALA A 159 -21.80 0.28 -6.92
N HIS A 160 -20.60 0.80 -6.62
CA HIS A 160 -19.39 0.47 -7.34
C HIS A 160 -18.59 -0.60 -6.59
N THR A 161 -18.08 -1.57 -7.34
CA THR A 161 -17.26 -2.66 -6.82
C THR A 161 -15.99 -2.80 -7.64
N VAL A 162 -14.85 -2.91 -6.96
CA VAL A 162 -13.56 -3.28 -7.54
C VAL A 162 -13.05 -4.54 -6.87
N ARG A 163 -12.55 -5.48 -7.65
CA ARG A 163 -11.87 -6.69 -7.16
C ARG A 163 -10.43 -6.64 -7.64
N TYR A 164 -9.52 -6.85 -6.70
CA TYR A 164 -8.10 -6.98 -6.97
C TYR A 164 -7.60 -8.28 -6.33
N SER A 165 -7.03 -9.17 -7.14
CA SER A 165 -6.59 -10.50 -6.67
C SER A 165 -5.25 -10.48 -5.94
N GLY A 166 -4.43 -9.44 -6.13
CA GLY A 166 -3.01 -9.56 -5.84
C GLY A 166 -2.35 -10.45 -6.91
N ASP A 167 -1.40 -11.24 -6.51
CA ASP A 167 -0.70 -12.23 -7.36
C ASP A 167 -1.40 -13.59 -7.37
#